data_4f42ba773462f970fcc17964f9e2bd88
#
_entry.id   4f42ba773462f970fcc17964f9e2bd88
#
_cell.length_a   1.000
_cell.length_b   1.000
_cell.length_c   1.000
_cell.angle_alpha   90.00
_cell.angle_beta   90.00
_cell.angle_gamma   90.00
#
_symmetry.space_group_name_H-M   'P 1'
#
loop_
_entity.id
_entity.type
_entity.pdbx_description
1 polymer ?
#
loop_
_entity_poly.entity_id
_entity_poly.type
_entity_poly.pdbx_seq_one_letter_code
_entity_poly.pdbx_strand_id
1 'polypeptide(L)'
;MTPAGTRKVAAYLGALAGLSLTLAACSSGADPAAYPEDDIEVIVPFSAGGPTDTVTRMIAEPMSEDLGVQLVVQNIDGAGGTVGAGQAATADPDGYTVLMHHIGMSTAPALYDDLAYDPIADFKPVGLVTEVPMTIIASSDFEPETFEEFVTYVQENADTVTMAHAGEGSASNLCGLLLTDALGVEVTAVPYDGTGPAMAELVGGQVDFMCDQTTNTTGQITAGEVKAYAATTPERIEALPDLPTTTEAGQPDIQVSVWHGLYVPAETPDEVVTQLTDSLQAALTDQGVIDQMANLGTAPVSEEQATPEAHATLLEEQTATWADIIGASQGG
;
A
#
# COMPACT_ATOMS: atom_id res chain seq x y z
N MET A 1 12.44 91.44 34.40
CA MET A 1 11.34 91.56 35.34
C MET A 1 10.84 90.19 35.65
N THR A 2 11.07 89.79 36.85
CA THR A 2 10.67 88.62 37.65
C THR A 2 9.16 88.41 37.70
N PRO A 3 8.56 87.28 38.29
CA PRO A 3 9.18 86.21 39.06
C PRO A 3 8.64 84.78 38.73
N ALA A 4 9.38 83.82 39.04
CA ALA A 4 9.28 82.76 40.08
C ALA A 4 7.92 82.21 40.39
N GLY A 5 7.81 80.87 40.28
CA GLY A 5 6.70 80.07 40.76
C GLY A 5 7.13 78.59 40.93
N THR A 6 7.72 78.33 42.08
CA THR A 6 7.92 76.93 42.60
C THR A 6 6.65 76.24 42.88
N ARG A 7 6.46 75.05 42.44
CA ARG A 7 5.48 74.05 42.96
C ARG A 7 6.02 72.66 43.09
N LYS A 8 6.04 72.27 44.27
CA LYS A 8 6.24 71.05 45.04
C LYS A 8 6.02 69.72 44.28
N VAL A 9 7.01 68.85 44.42
CA VAL A 9 7.04 67.44 44.18
C VAL A 9 6.10 66.77 45.16
N ALA A 10 5.15 65.96 44.68
CA ALA A 10 4.44 64.99 45.49
C ALA A 10 4.74 63.61 44.94
N ALA A 11 5.41 62.81 45.73
CA ALA A 11 5.74 61.43 45.49
C ALA A 11 4.44 60.59 45.62
N TYR A 12 4.11 59.81 44.59
CA TYR A 12 3.19 58.67 44.71
C TYR A 12 3.97 57.44 44.41
N LEU A 13 4.27 56.66 45.47
CA LEU A 13 4.54 55.24 45.37
C LEU A 13 3.23 54.52 45.02
N GLY A 14 3.12 54.02 43.82
CA GLY A 14 2.05 53.14 43.40
C GLY A 14 2.60 51.77 43.01
N ALA A 15 2.16 50.76 43.75
CA ALA A 15 2.55 49.38 43.61
C ALA A 15 2.38 48.82 42.21
N LEU A 16 3.46 48.37 41.57
CA LEU A 16 3.42 47.50 40.39
C LEU A 16 3.04 46.08 40.85
N ALA A 17 1.77 45.75 40.79
CA ALA A 17 1.31 44.36 40.81
C ALA A 17 1.70 43.71 39.47
N GLY A 18 2.69 42.83 39.53
CA GLY A 18 3.07 42.01 38.35
C GLY A 18 1.96 41.08 37.92
N LEU A 19 1.40 41.36 36.74
CA LEU A 19 0.52 40.44 36.02
C LEU A 19 1.42 39.52 35.19
N SER A 20 1.84 38.41 35.80
CA SER A 20 2.49 37.33 35.09
C SER A 20 1.45 36.67 34.19
N LEU A 21 1.39 37.06 32.90
CA LEU A 21 0.72 36.23 31.88
C LEU A 21 1.57 34.98 31.70
N THR A 22 1.13 33.89 32.31
CA THR A 22 1.52 32.54 31.90
C THR A 22 0.89 32.31 30.54
N LEU A 23 1.70 32.41 29.46
CA LEU A 23 1.38 31.78 28.20
C LEU A 23 1.39 30.25 28.47
N ALA A 24 0.21 29.69 28.74
CA ALA A 24 0.00 28.27 28.55
C ALA A 24 0.10 28.07 27.04
N ALA A 25 1.26 27.55 26.59
CA ALA A 25 1.36 26.92 25.28
C ALA A 25 0.40 25.72 25.35
N CYS A 26 -0.77 25.85 24.72
CA CYS A 26 -1.60 24.71 24.36
C CYS A 26 -0.77 23.93 23.33
N SER A 27 0.02 22.95 23.77
CA SER A 27 0.33 21.82 22.95
C SER A 27 -1.02 21.09 22.83
N SER A 28 -1.66 21.22 21.68
CA SER A 28 -2.78 20.38 21.29
C SER A 28 -2.21 19.00 20.90
N GLY A 29 -1.65 18.28 21.88
CA GLY A 29 -1.54 16.86 21.81
C GLY A 29 -2.93 16.34 22.10
N ALA A 30 -3.56 15.66 21.14
CA ALA A 30 -4.77 14.90 21.41
C ALA A 30 -4.51 13.99 22.62
N ASP A 31 -5.49 13.87 23.52
CA ASP A 31 -5.41 12.91 24.61
C ASP A 31 -5.53 11.51 24.00
N PRO A 32 -4.49 10.66 24.03
CA PRO A 32 -4.56 9.32 23.42
C PRO A 32 -5.71 8.46 23.96
N ALA A 33 -6.19 8.77 25.14
CA ALA A 33 -7.33 8.09 25.77
C ALA A 33 -8.69 8.52 25.16
N ALA A 34 -8.72 9.59 24.36
CA ALA A 34 -9.92 10.08 23.67
C ALA A 34 -9.88 9.79 22.14
N TYR A 35 -8.82 9.17 21.65
CA TYR A 35 -8.70 8.78 20.23
C TYR A 35 -9.62 7.59 19.91
N PRO A 36 -10.26 7.56 18.69
CA PRO A 36 -10.40 8.70 17.79
C PRO A 36 -11.64 9.55 18.08
N GLU A 37 -11.56 10.87 17.91
CA GLU A 37 -12.70 11.80 18.01
C GLU A 37 -13.15 12.35 16.64
N ASP A 38 -12.25 12.29 15.62
CA ASP A 38 -12.47 12.77 14.27
C ASP A 38 -12.27 11.62 13.25
N ASP A 39 -12.69 11.86 12.00
CA ASP A 39 -12.51 10.92 10.89
C ASP A 39 -11.01 10.67 10.63
N ILE A 40 -10.68 9.43 10.24
CA ILE A 40 -9.32 8.98 9.95
C ILE A 40 -9.12 8.94 8.44
N GLU A 41 -8.10 9.61 7.93
CA GLU A 41 -7.68 9.51 6.54
C GLU A 41 -6.87 8.24 6.32
N VAL A 42 -7.26 7.42 5.34
CA VAL A 42 -6.49 6.25 4.92
C VAL A 42 -5.92 6.50 3.53
N ILE A 43 -4.64 6.79 3.45
CA ILE A 43 -3.93 7.01 2.19
C ILE A 43 -3.71 5.65 1.51
N VAL A 44 -4.16 5.56 0.25
CA VAL A 44 -3.88 4.47 -0.67
C VAL A 44 -2.98 5.02 -1.78
N PRO A 45 -1.71 4.57 -1.92
CA PRO A 45 -0.74 5.21 -2.81
C PRO A 45 -0.84 4.74 -4.27
N PHE A 46 -2.03 4.32 -4.68
CA PHE A 46 -2.37 3.88 -6.05
C PHE A 46 -3.76 4.37 -6.44
N SER A 47 -4.04 4.36 -7.75
CA SER A 47 -5.33 4.80 -8.28
C SER A 47 -6.51 3.99 -7.73
N ALA A 48 -7.66 4.65 -7.63
CA ALA A 48 -8.90 4.03 -7.17
C ALA A 48 -9.31 2.85 -8.06
N GLY A 49 -9.95 1.85 -7.46
CA GLY A 49 -10.41 0.64 -8.14
C GLY A 49 -9.34 -0.41 -8.38
N GLY A 50 -8.08 -0.15 -8.00
CA GLY A 50 -7.02 -1.16 -8.01
C GLY A 50 -7.03 -2.06 -6.76
N PRO A 51 -6.14 -3.06 -6.71
CA PRO A 51 -6.09 -4.05 -5.63
C PRO A 51 -6.00 -3.46 -4.22
N THR A 52 -5.07 -2.54 -4.02
CA THR A 52 -4.83 -1.91 -2.71
C THR A 52 -6.04 -1.07 -2.25
N ASP A 53 -6.67 -0.34 -3.18
CA ASP A 53 -7.91 0.40 -2.89
C ASP A 53 -9.06 -0.56 -2.52
N THR A 54 -9.20 -1.66 -3.25
CA THR A 54 -10.20 -2.70 -2.99
C THR A 54 -10.03 -3.31 -1.60
N VAL A 55 -8.81 -3.74 -1.25
CA VAL A 55 -8.50 -4.29 0.08
C VAL A 55 -8.75 -3.26 1.18
N THR A 56 -8.35 -2.01 0.97
CA THR A 56 -8.56 -0.93 1.94
C THR A 56 -10.05 -0.72 2.23
N ARG A 57 -10.87 -0.64 1.19
CA ARG A 57 -12.33 -0.40 1.37
C ARG A 57 -13.05 -1.56 2.03
N MET A 58 -12.58 -2.81 1.85
CA MET A 58 -13.14 -3.97 2.55
C MET A 58 -13.01 -3.89 4.06
N ILE A 59 -11.86 -3.38 4.56
CA ILE A 59 -11.62 -3.28 6.00
C ILE A 59 -12.04 -1.93 6.58
N ALA A 60 -12.10 -0.86 5.76
CA ALA A 60 -12.42 0.48 6.23
C ALA A 60 -13.84 0.60 6.82
N GLU A 61 -14.82 -0.11 6.24
CA GLU A 61 -16.20 -0.09 6.75
C GLU A 61 -16.32 -0.70 8.16
N PRO A 62 -15.89 -1.97 8.39
CA PRO A 62 -15.96 -2.55 9.73
C PRO A 62 -15.05 -1.86 10.75
N MET A 63 -13.88 -1.35 10.35
CA MET A 63 -13.03 -0.53 11.24
C MET A 63 -13.74 0.79 11.61
N SER A 64 -14.47 1.42 10.67
CA SER A 64 -15.24 2.63 10.95
C SER A 64 -16.36 2.37 11.96
N GLU A 65 -17.03 1.23 11.86
CA GLU A 65 -18.08 0.82 12.81
C GLU A 65 -17.50 0.56 14.21
N ASP A 66 -16.34 -0.10 14.30
CA ASP A 66 -15.68 -0.42 15.56
C ASP A 66 -15.14 0.83 16.27
N LEU A 67 -14.45 1.71 15.51
CA LEU A 67 -13.85 2.95 16.03
C LEU A 67 -14.89 4.06 16.27
N GLY A 68 -16.07 3.98 15.66
CA GLY A 68 -17.13 4.96 15.78
C GLY A 68 -16.91 6.26 14.99
N VAL A 69 -15.93 6.30 14.09
CA VAL A 69 -15.58 7.41 13.17
C VAL A 69 -15.45 6.88 11.75
N GLN A 70 -15.39 7.75 10.74
CA GLN A 70 -15.21 7.30 9.36
C GLN A 70 -13.72 7.10 9.03
N LEU A 71 -13.38 5.97 8.39
CA LEU A 71 -12.13 5.79 7.68
C LEU A 71 -12.31 6.27 6.23
N VAL A 72 -11.74 7.44 5.93
CA VAL A 72 -11.90 8.11 4.63
C VAL A 72 -10.75 7.72 3.71
N VAL A 73 -11.02 6.87 2.72
CA VAL A 73 -9.99 6.41 1.77
C VAL A 73 -9.64 7.51 0.77
N GLN A 74 -8.35 7.88 0.72
CA GLN A 74 -7.79 8.84 -0.24
C GLN A 74 -6.74 8.18 -1.12
N ASN A 75 -6.98 8.22 -2.44
CA ASN A 75 -6.02 7.70 -3.41
C ASN A 75 -5.02 8.80 -3.79
N ILE A 76 -3.74 8.58 -3.47
CA ILE A 76 -2.61 9.50 -3.75
C ILE A 76 -1.55 8.71 -4.51
N ASP A 77 -1.75 8.56 -5.80
CA ASP A 77 -0.95 7.75 -6.70
C ASP A 77 0.33 8.46 -7.18
N GLY A 78 1.19 7.71 -7.84
CA GLY A 78 2.41 8.18 -8.49
C GLY A 78 3.68 7.47 -8.03
N ALA A 79 4.62 7.34 -8.97
CA ALA A 79 5.95 6.76 -8.79
C ALA A 79 5.94 5.42 -8.02
N GLY A 80 5.12 4.45 -8.46
CA GLY A 80 5.05 3.12 -7.84
C GLY A 80 4.55 3.11 -6.39
N GLY A 81 3.86 4.18 -5.95
CA GLY A 81 3.32 4.34 -4.60
C GLY A 81 4.17 5.23 -3.67
N THR A 82 5.35 5.67 -4.12
CA THR A 82 6.26 6.46 -3.25
C THR A 82 5.73 7.86 -2.94
N VAL A 83 4.88 8.44 -3.79
CA VAL A 83 4.29 9.77 -3.57
C VAL A 83 3.34 9.74 -2.37
N GLY A 84 2.37 8.82 -2.35
CA GLY A 84 1.42 8.69 -1.24
C GLY A 84 2.11 8.26 0.07
N ALA A 85 3.08 7.35 -0.02
CA ALA A 85 3.88 6.94 1.15
C ALA A 85 4.69 8.12 1.71
N GLY A 86 5.33 8.94 0.87
CA GLY A 86 6.07 10.13 1.30
C GLY A 86 5.16 11.18 1.96
N GLN A 87 3.92 11.32 1.50
CA GLN A 87 2.93 12.18 2.17
C GLN A 87 2.57 11.65 3.55
N ALA A 88 2.29 10.34 3.67
CA ALA A 88 1.98 9.72 4.95
C ALA A 88 3.15 9.81 5.95
N ALA A 89 4.40 9.65 5.49
CA ALA A 89 5.59 9.76 6.35
C ALA A 89 5.75 11.13 7.02
N THR A 90 5.21 12.17 6.40
CA THR A 90 5.32 13.56 6.89
C THR A 90 4.06 14.08 7.57
N ALA A 91 3.04 13.23 7.72
CA ALA A 91 1.81 13.58 8.41
C ALA A 91 2.03 13.73 9.93
N ASP A 92 1.11 14.40 10.60
CA ASP A 92 1.14 14.52 12.07
C ASP A 92 1.01 13.12 12.71
N PRO A 93 1.85 12.79 13.71
CA PRO A 93 1.87 11.45 14.32
C PRO A 93 0.79 11.31 15.40
N ASP A 94 -0.46 11.58 15.06
CA ASP A 94 -1.61 11.57 15.95
C ASP A 94 -2.60 10.42 15.68
N GLY A 95 -2.35 9.62 14.64
CA GLY A 95 -3.16 8.49 14.23
C GLY A 95 -4.29 8.82 13.27
N TYR A 96 -4.50 10.09 12.91
CA TYR A 96 -5.54 10.48 11.94
C TYR A 96 -5.11 10.37 10.48
N THR A 97 -3.85 10.02 10.23
CA THR A 97 -3.35 9.60 8.91
C THR A 97 -2.81 8.20 8.99
N VAL A 98 -3.42 7.28 8.27
CA VAL A 98 -3.03 5.88 8.13
C VAL A 98 -2.64 5.63 6.68
N LEU A 99 -1.57 4.88 6.44
CA LEU A 99 -1.17 4.43 5.10
C LEU A 99 -1.53 2.95 4.93
N MET A 100 -2.25 2.60 3.88
CA MET A 100 -2.33 1.23 3.39
C MET A 100 -1.28 1.05 2.30
N HIS A 101 -0.34 0.14 2.50
CA HIS A 101 0.64 -0.17 1.47
C HIS A 101 0.86 -1.69 1.36
N HIS A 102 1.64 -2.09 0.38
CA HIS A 102 1.93 -3.47 0.06
C HIS A 102 3.45 -3.70 -0.08
N ILE A 103 3.87 -4.82 -0.64
CA ILE A 103 5.26 -5.22 -0.88
C ILE A 103 6.16 -4.09 -1.45
N GLY A 104 5.58 -3.09 -2.14
CA GLY A 104 6.28 -1.90 -2.64
C GLY A 104 7.02 -1.10 -1.56
N MET A 105 6.56 -1.16 -0.28
CA MET A 105 7.30 -0.54 0.84
C MET A 105 8.70 -1.16 1.00
N SER A 106 8.83 -2.46 0.82
CA SER A 106 10.11 -3.17 0.97
C SER A 106 11.03 -3.04 -0.23
N THR A 107 10.50 -2.74 -1.42
CA THR A 107 11.29 -2.64 -2.66
C THR A 107 11.75 -1.23 -2.97
N ALA A 108 11.01 -0.22 -2.53
CA ALA A 108 11.28 1.18 -2.83
C ALA A 108 12.73 1.62 -2.48
N PRO A 109 13.34 1.23 -1.32
CA PRO A 109 14.71 1.61 -0.99
C PRO A 109 15.76 1.11 -1.98
N ALA A 110 15.51 0.00 -2.67
CA ALA A 110 16.45 -0.56 -3.64
C ALA A 110 16.27 0.00 -5.06
N LEU A 111 15.13 0.64 -5.34
CA LEU A 111 14.76 1.12 -6.67
C LEU A 111 14.87 2.63 -6.84
N TYR A 112 14.72 3.39 -5.75
CA TYR A 112 14.68 4.84 -5.81
C TYR A 112 15.85 5.45 -5.03
N ASP A 113 16.83 6.04 -5.71
CA ASP A 113 18.00 6.68 -5.10
C ASP A 113 17.62 7.88 -4.20
N ASP A 114 16.57 8.62 -4.58
CA ASP A 114 16.09 9.83 -3.90
C ASP A 114 14.73 9.58 -3.21
N LEU A 115 14.57 8.43 -2.51
CA LEU A 115 13.35 8.13 -1.78
C LEU A 115 13.10 9.14 -0.66
N ALA A 116 11.91 9.72 -0.61
CA ALA A 116 11.57 10.81 0.31
C ALA A 116 11.30 10.34 1.75
N TYR A 117 11.35 9.04 2.02
CA TYR A 117 11.09 8.43 3.32
C TYR A 117 11.92 7.16 3.52
N ASP A 118 12.10 6.77 4.76
CA ASP A 118 12.63 5.47 5.15
C ASP A 118 11.46 4.57 5.61
N PRO A 119 11.16 3.44 4.91
CA PRO A 119 10.01 2.62 5.24
C PRO A 119 10.06 1.97 6.63
N ILE A 120 11.25 1.85 7.24
CA ILE A 120 11.44 1.28 8.57
C ILE A 120 11.51 2.38 9.64
N ALA A 121 12.20 3.50 9.35
CA ALA A 121 12.45 4.53 10.34
C ALA A 121 11.31 5.56 10.47
N ASP A 122 10.61 5.86 9.36
CA ASP A 122 9.59 6.92 9.33
C ASP A 122 8.17 6.40 9.56
N PHE A 123 8.00 5.06 9.69
CA PHE A 123 6.70 4.44 9.90
C PHE A 123 6.69 3.50 11.10
N LYS A 124 5.53 3.39 11.70
CA LYS A 124 5.20 2.37 12.68
C LYS A 124 4.12 1.45 12.07
N PRO A 125 4.40 0.15 11.88
CA PRO A 125 3.40 -0.81 11.43
C PRO A 125 2.24 -0.92 12.41
N VAL A 126 1.02 -1.11 11.88
CA VAL A 126 -0.20 -1.38 12.66
C VAL A 126 -0.52 -2.87 12.63
N GLY A 127 -0.41 -3.49 11.46
CA GLY A 127 -0.65 -4.91 11.27
C GLY A 127 -0.78 -5.27 9.80
N LEU A 128 -0.58 -6.54 9.49
CA LEU A 128 -0.85 -7.10 8.17
C LEU A 128 -2.36 -7.29 7.97
N VAL A 129 -2.82 -7.18 6.74
CA VAL A 129 -4.23 -7.29 6.35
C VAL A 129 -4.50 -8.59 5.60
N THR A 130 -3.77 -8.83 4.55
CA THR A 130 -3.95 -9.98 3.65
C THR A 130 -2.69 -10.24 2.86
N GLU A 131 -2.56 -11.45 2.32
CA GLU A 131 -1.59 -11.82 1.30
C GLU A 131 -2.35 -12.22 0.04
N VAL A 132 -2.23 -11.40 -1.01
CA VAL A 132 -3.01 -11.55 -2.24
C VAL A 132 -2.18 -12.29 -3.29
N PRO A 133 -2.69 -13.41 -3.83
CA PRO A 133 -2.09 -14.08 -4.98
C PRO A 133 -2.06 -13.18 -6.22
N MET A 134 -1.12 -13.43 -7.13
CA MET A 134 -1.12 -12.78 -8.43
C MET A 134 -1.43 -13.75 -9.55
N THR A 135 -1.89 -13.22 -10.67
CA THR A 135 -2.21 -13.97 -11.88
C THR A 135 -1.54 -13.34 -13.09
N ILE A 136 -1.07 -14.17 -14.02
CA ILE A 136 -0.57 -13.74 -15.32
C ILE A 136 -1.77 -13.75 -16.26
N ILE A 137 -2.13 -12.55 -16.77
CA ILE A 137 -3.30 -12.35 -17.62
C ILE A 137 -2.92 -11.58 -18.88
N ALA A 138 -3.73 -11.73 -19.94
CA ALA A 138 -3.57 -10.99 -21.17
C ALA A 138 -4.93 -10.50 -21.70
N SER A 139 -4.90 -9.60 -22.69
CA SER A 139 -6.11 -9.18 -23.38
C SER A 139 -6.81 -10.38 -24.02
N SER A 140 -8.13 -10.30 -24.16
CA SER A 140 -8.94 -11.40 -24.74
C SER A 140 -8.55 -11.72 -26.19
N ASP A 141 -7.99 -10.76 -26.91
CA ASP A 141 -7.53 -10.89 -28.31
C ASP A 141 -6.06 -11.36 -28.43
N PHE A 142 -5.34 -11.52 -27.31
CA PHE A 142 -3.96 -12.01 -27.34
C PHE A 142 -3.92 -13.45 -27.90
N GLU A 143 -3.02 -13.74 -28.84
CA GLU A 143 -3.04 -14.97 -29.66
C GLU A 143 -2.93 -16.27 -28.83
N PRO A 144 -2.02 -16.41 -27.85
CA PRO A 144 -1.86 -17.65 -27.05
C PRO A 144 -3.13 -18.06 -26.27
N GLU A 145 -3.38 -19.35 -26.21
CA GLU A 145 -4.51 -19.94 -25.46
C GLU A 145 -4.06 -20.66 -24.19
N THR A 146 -2.79 -21.09 -24.12
CA THR A 146 -2.22 -21.80 -22.97
C THR A 146 -0.98 -21.07 -22.44
N PHE A 147 -0.58 -21.38 -21.21
CA PHE A 147 0.65 -20.79 -20.65
C PHE A 147 1.92 -21.18 -21.45
N GLU A 148 2.00 -22.40 -21.96
CA GLU A 148 3.11 -22.87 -22.79
C GLU A 148 3.18 -22.06 -24.11
N GLU A 149 2.03 -21.81 -24.72
CA GLU A 149 1.93 -20.94 -25.92
C GLU A 149 2.26 -19.49 -25.59
N PHE A 150 1.80 -18.99 -24.42
CA PHE A 150 2.15 -17.65 -23.92
C PHE A 150 3.67 -17.48 -23.80
N VAL A 151 4.33 -18.41 -23.11
CA VAL A 151 5.80 -18.39 -22.96
C VAL A 151 6.48 -18.37 -24.31
N THR A 152 6.11 -19.28 -25.23
CA THR A 152 6.70 -19.36 -26.57
C THR A 152 6.48 -18.05 -27.34
N TYR A 153 5.26 -17.55 -27.33
CA TYR A 153 4.88 -16.34 -28.06
C TYR A 153 5.64 -15.11 -27.54
N VAL A 154 5.72 -14.92 -26.23
CA VAL A 154 6.45 -13.80 -25.63
C VAL A 154 7.95 -13.89 -25.95
N GLN A 155 8.53 -15.10 -25.94
CA GLN A 155 9.94 -15.31 -26.31
C GLN A 155 10.21 -15.00 -27.79
N GLU A 156 9.30 -15.34 -28.68
CA GLU A 156 9.45 -15.10 -30.13
C GLU A 156 9.13 -13.66 -30.54
N ASN A 157 8.33 -12.92 -29.77
CA ASN A 157 7.80 -11.60 -30.12
C ASN A 157 8.15 -10.51 -29.09
N ALA A 158 9.19 -10.70 -28.26
CA ALA A 158 9.55 -9.82 -27.16
C ALA A 158 9.68 -8.33 -27.56
N ASP A 159 10.22 -8.06 -28.74
CA ASP A 159 10.40 -6.69 -29.27
C ASP A 159 9.07 -5.94 -29.55
N THR A 160 7.94 -6.65 -29.63
CA THR A 160 6.63 -6.07 -30.00
C THR A 160 5.59 -6.19 -28.91
N VAL A 161 5.74 -7.14 -28.00
CA VAL A 161 4.80 -7.40 -26.88
C VAL A 161 4.97 -6.34 -25.80
N THR A 162 3.84 -5.89 -25.27
CA THR A 162 3.76 -4.87 -24.22
C THR A 162 3.24 -5.46 -22.90
N MET A 163 3.86 -5.07 -21.79
CA MET A 163 3.48 -5.47 -20.45
C MET A 163 3.07 -4.26 -19.60
N ALA A 164 1.83 -4.24 -19.12
CA ALA A 164 1.36 -3.17 -18.24
C ALA A 164 1.73 -3.41 -16.77
N HIS A 165 2.00 -2.32 -16.04
CA HIS A 165 2.25 -2.35 -14.59
C HIS A 165 1.91 -1.01 -13.90
N ALA A 166 1.82 -0.99 -12.57
CA ALA A 166 1.43 0.17 -11.76
C ALA A 166 2.60 1.09 -11.33
N GLY A 167 3.60 1.23 -12.19
CA GLY A 167 4.82 1.99 -11.91
C GLY A 167 5.95 1.11 -11.38
N GLU A 168 7.18 1.62 -11.43
CA GLU A 168 8.38 0.92 -10.98
C GLU A 168 8.29 0.57 -9.48
N GLY A 169 8.70 -0.64 -9.11
CA GLY A 169 8.63 -1.15 -7.75
C GLY A 169 7.24 -1.54 -7.26
N SER A 170 6.18 -1.32 -8.05
CA SER A 170 4.85 -1.84 -7.73
C SER A 170 4.82 -3.38 -7.81
N ALA A 171 3.86 -4.00 -7.13
CA ALA A 171 3.71 -5.46 -7.14
C ALA A 171 3.59 -6.03 -8.57
N SER A 172 2.82 -5.37 -9.44
CA SER A 172 2.68 -5.78 -10.84
C SER A 172 3.98 -5.65 -11.64
N ASN A 173 4.80 -4.62 -11.36
CA ASN A 173 6.13 -4.48 -11.96
C ASN A 173 7.07 -5.60 -11.50
N LEU A 174 7.12 -5.89 -10.19
CA LEU A 174 7.97 -6.95 -9.64
C LEU A 174 7.61 -8.33 -10.21
N CYS A 175 6.31 -8.65 -10.26
CA CYS A 175 5.85 -9.90 -10.85
C CYS A 175 6.21 -9.97 -12.33
N GLY A 176 6.04 -8.88 -13.08
CA GLY A 176 6.43 -8.80 -14.48
C GLY A 176 7.93 -8.98 -14.68
N LEU A 177 8.78 -8.40 -13.83
CA LEU A 177 10.22 -8.59 -13.86
C LEU A 177 10.62 -10.04 -13.60
N LEU A 178 10.03 -10.69 -12.57
CA LEU A 178 10.25 -12.11 -12.30
C LEU A 178 9.84 -12.99 -13.48
N LEU A 179 8.70 -12.67 -14.11
CA LEU A 179 8.22 -13.40 -15.29
C LEU A 179 9.20 -13.24 -16.47
N THR A 180 9.57 -12.03 -16.82
CA THR A 180 10.45 -11.76 -17.98
C THR A 180 11.86 -12.28 -17.78
N ASP A 181 12.39 -12.21 -16.55
CA ASP A 181 13.68 -12.81 -16.18
C ASP A 181 13.66 -14.34 -16.32
N ALA A 182 12.63 -14.99 -15.79
CA ALA A 182 12.46 -16.45 -15.91
C ALA A 182 12.30 -16.91 -17.37
N LEU A 183 11.72 -16.07 -18.24
CA LEU A 183 11.60 -16.33 -19.69
C LEU A 183 12.86 -15.96 -20.47
N GLY A 184 13.79 -15.23 -19.87
CA GLY A 184 15.01 -14.75 -20.51
C GLY A 184 14.76 -13.72 -21.62
N VAL A 185 13.78 -12.83 -21.45
CA VAL A 185 13.37 -11.83 -22.43
C VAL A 185 13.25 -10.43 -21.80
N GLU A 186 13.36 -9.41 -22.65
CA GLU A 186 12.99 -8.04 -22.33
C GLU A 186 11.78 -7.64 -23.18
N VAL A 187 10.73 -7.14 -22.57
CA VAL A 187 9.52 -6.65 -23.24
C VAL A 187 9.32 -5.15 -23.00
N THR A 188 8.47 -4.50 -23.79
CA THR A 188 8.13 -3.10 -23.57
C THR A 188 7.22 -2.98 -22.35
N ALA A 189 7.74 -2.45 -21.22
CA ALA A 189 6.97 -2.15 -20.03
C ALA A 189 6.21 -0.83 -20.16
N VAL A 190 4.92 -0.81 -19.84
CA VAL A 190 4.03 0.36 -19.93
C VAL A 190 3.52 0.70 -18.54
N PRO A 191 4.03 1.79 -17.90
CA PRO A 191 3.64 2.18 -16.55
C PRO A 191 2.30 2.92 -16.53
N TYR A 192 1.51 2.65 -15.48
CA TYR A 192 0.27 3.33 -15.11
C TYR A 192 0.32 3.78 -13.65
N ASP A 193 -0.57 4.67 -13.23
CA ASP A 193 -0.67 5.12 -11.82
C ASP A 193 -1.34 4.09 -10.89
N GLY A 194 -1.66 2.90 -11.40
CA GLY A 194 -2.23 1.76 -10.70
C GLY A 194 -2.72 0.70 -11.68
N THR A 195 -2.99 -0.52 -11.19
CA THR A 195 -3.47 -1.61 -12.06
C THR A 195 -4.95 -1.51 -12.41
N GLY A 196 -5.74 -0.65 -11.74
CA GLY A 196 -7.11 -0.33 -12.19
C GLY A 196 -7.17 0.26 -13.61
N PRO A 197 -6.50 1.40 -13.89
CA PRO A 197 -6.34 1.92 -15.24
C PRO A 197 -5.66 0.94 -16.21
N ALA A 198 -4.61 0.24 -15.77
CA ALA A 198 -3.92 -0.75 -16.59
C ALA A 198 -4.85 -1.88 -17.05
N MET A 199 -5.74 -2.37 -16.18
CA MET A 199 -6.74 -3.37 -16.49
C MET A 199 -7.72 -2.88 -17.57
N ALA A 200 -8.15 -1.63 -17.51
CA ALA A 200 -9.04 -1.06 -18.53
C ALA A 200 -8.37 -1.03 -19.91
N GLU A 201 -7.08 -0.70 -19.98
CA GLU A 201 -6.30 -0.71 -21.21
C GLU A 201 -6.04 -2.15 -21.72
N LEU A 202 -5.83 -3.11 -20.79
CA LEU A 202 -5.69 -4.52 -21.12
C LEU A 202 -6.98 -5.09 -21.75
N VAL A 203 -8.12 -4.85 -21.10
CA VAL A 203 -9.45 -5.25 -21.62
C VAL A 203 -9.74 -4.57 -22.96
N GLY A 204 -9.28 -3.33 -23.12
CA GLY A 204 -9.37 -2.57 -24.39
C GLY A 204 -8.37 -2.99 -25.46
N GLY A 205 -7.47 -3.96 -25.22
CA GLY A 205 -6.46 -4.44 -26.16
C GLY A 205 -5.38 -3.41 -26.53
N GLN A 206 -5.13 -2.44 -25.63
CA GLN A 206 -4.08 -1.42 -25.83
C GLN A 206 -2.72 -1.86 -25.31
N VAL A 207 -2.71 -2.84 -24.44
CA VAL A 207 -1.53 -3.57 -23.93
C VAL A 207 -1.81 -5.06 -24.00
N ASP A 208 -0.76 -5.87 -24.11
CA ASP A 208 -0.90 -7.29 -24.40
C ASP A 208 -1.12 -8.13 -23.16
N PHE A 209 -0.32 -7.96 -22.13
CA PHE A 209 -0.42 -8.72 -20.90
C PHE A 209 -0.02 -7.93 -19.64
N MET A 210 -0.34 -8.46 -18.49
CA MET A 210 0.14 -7.97 -17.19
C MET A 210 0.13 -9.08 -16.15
N CYS A 211 0.88 -8.86 -15.07
CA CYS A 211 0.76 -9.61 -13.84
C CYS A 211 0.04 -8.75 -12.81
N ASP A 212 -1.07 -9.25 -12.26
CA ASP A 212 -1.84 -8.47 -11.28
C ASP A 212 -2.51 -9.34 -10.22
N GLN A 213 -2.91 -8.72 -9.15
CA GLN A 213 -3.48 -9.35 -7.96
C GLN A 213 -4.90 -9.87 -8.22
N THR A 214 -5.25 -11.00 -7.59
CA THR A 214 -6.57 -11.62 -7.72
C THR A 214 -7.71 -10.68 -7.36
N THR A 215 -7.52 -9.78 -6.42
CA THR A 215 -8.51 -8.76 -6.02
C THR A 215 -8.92 -7.81 -7.15
N ASN A 216 -8.12 -7.72 -8.22
CA ASN A 216 -8.45 -6.99 -9.45
C ASN A 216 -8.76 -7.91 -10.63
N THR A 217 -8.25 -9.15 -10.65
CA THR A 217 -8.31 -9.99 -11.84
C THR A 217 -9.44 -11.05 -11.80
N THR A 218 -9.84 -11.53 -10.61
CA THR A 218 -10.82 -12.62 -10.48
C THR A 218 -12.15 -12.31 -11.18
N GLY A 219 -12.63 -11.07 -11.07
CA GLY A 219 -13.86 -10.63 -11.75
C GLY A 219 -13.74 -10.70 -13.28
N GLN A 220 -12.67 -10.15 -13.83
CA GLN A 220 -12.42 -10.12 -15.29
C GLN A 220 -12.18 -11.51 -15.88
N ILE A 221 -11.44 -12.36 -15.14
CA ILE A 221 -11.22 -13.76 -15.52
C ILE A 221 -12.55 -14.52 -15.56
N THR A 222 -13.36 -14.37 -14.52
CA THR A 222 -14.67 -15.06 -14.43
C THR A 222 -15.65 -14.56 -15.47
N ALA A 223 -15.60 -13.27 -15.81
CA ALA A 223 -16.41 -12.67 -16.87
C ALA A 223 -15.90 -13.01 -18.29
N GLY A 224 -14.69 -13.56 -18.43
CA GLY A 224 -14.07 -13.84 -19.72
C GLY A 224 -13.61 -12.58 -20.47
N GLU A 225 -13.38 -11.50 -19.75
CA GLU A 225 -12.91 -10.22 -20.31
C GLU A 225 -11.40 -10.21 -20.60
N VAL A 226 -10.67 -11.10 -19.93
CA VAL A 226 -9.23 -11.33 -20.11
C VAL A 226 -8.94 -12.82 -20.18
N LYS A 227 -7.82 -13.20 -20.83
CA LYS A 227 -7.24 -14.54 -20.72
C LYS A 227 -6.41 -14.65 -19.46
N ALA A 228 -6.49 -15.79 -18.77
CA ALA A 228 -5.66 -16.06 -17.61
C ALA A 228 -4.82 -17.32 -17.86
N TYR A 229 -3.53 -17.24 -17.58
CA TYR A 229 -2.57 -18.30 -17.90
C TYR A 229 -2.10 -19.08 -16.69
N ALA A 230 -1.77 -18.39 -15.60
CA ALA A 230 -1.32 -19.04 -14.37
C ALA A 230 -1.49 -18.14 -13.15
N ALA A 231 -1.61 -18.74 -11.98
CA ALA A 231 -1.43 -18.12 -10.68
C ALA A 231 0.03 -18.26 -10.23
N THR A 232 0.57 -17.23 -9.58
CA THR A 232 1.98 -17.20 -9.11
C THR A 232 2.14 -17.76 -7.70
N THR A 233 1.23 -18.62 -7.27
CA THR A 233 1.20 -19.28 -5.97
C THR A 233 1.65 -20.74 -6.06
N PRO A 234 2.15 -21.35 -4.97
CA PRO A 234 2.51 -22.77 -4.95
C PRO A 234 1.30 -23.69 -5.19
N GLU A 235 0.11 -23.29 -4.70
CA GLU A 235 -1.13 -24.03 -4.79
C GLU A 235 -2.16 -23.23 -5.59
N ARG A 236 -3.16 -23.93 -6.16
CA ARG A 236 -4.26 -23.29 -6.91
C ARG A 236 -5.12 -22.43 -6.00
N ILE A 237 -5.65 -21.37 -6.57
CA ILE A 237 -6.54 -20.41 -5.90
C ILE A 237 -7.97 -21.01 -5.91
N GLU A 238 -8.63 -21.05 -4.75
CA GLU A 238 -9.97 -21.65 -4.61
C GLU A 238 -11.02 -20.93 -5.48
N ALA A 239 -10.94 -19.59 -5.58
CA ALA A 239 -11.83 -18.79 -6.43
C ALA A 239 -11.61 -19.03 -7.94
N LEU A 240 -10.44 -19.57 -8.34
CA LEU A 240 -10.05 -19.84 -9.73
C LEU A 240 -9.53 -21.28 -9.88
N PRO A 241 -10.34 -22.32 -9.60
CA PRO A 241 -9.86 -23.70 -9.45
C PRO A 241 -9.31 -24.30 -10.75
N ASP A 242 -9.74 -23.80 -11.90
CA ASP A 242 -9.29 -24.28 -13.21
C ASP A 242 -7.98 -23.60 -13.66
N LEU A 243 -7.56 -22.50 -13.03
CA LEU A 243 -6.32 -21.80 -13.35
C LEU A 243 -5.12 -22.58 -12.78
N PRO A 244 -4.17 -23.03 -13.61
CA PRO A 244 -2.98 -23.70 -13.11
C PRO A 244 -2.06 -22.74 -12.36
N THR A 245 -1.15 -23.25 -11.53
CA THR A 245 -0.06 -22.46 -10.97
C THR A 245 1.10 -22.40 -11.96
N THR A 246 1.98 -21.40 -11.79
CA THR A 246 3.23 -21.30 -12.56
C THR A 246 4.11 -22.54 -12.37
N THR A 247 4.10 -23.17 -11.19
CA THR A 247 4.77 -24.43 -10.90
C THR A 247 4.20 -25.59 -11.71
N GLU A 248 2.86 -25.74 -11.76
CA GLU A 248 2.19 -26.75 -12.60
C GLU A 248 2.46 -26.53 -14.09
N ALA A 249 2.64 -25.27 -14.48
CA ALA A 249 2.93 -24.85 -15.85
C ALA A 249 4.46 -24.90 -16.22
N GLY A 250 5.29 -25.42 -15.34
CA GLY A 250 6.72 -25.65 -15.58
C GLY A 250 7.64 -24.46 -15.28
N GLN A 251 7.13 -23.44 -14.61
CA GLN A 251 7.88 -22.23 -14.20
C GLN A 251 7.83 -22.04 -12.67
N PRO A 252 8.49 -22.94 -11.89
CA PRO A 252 8.42 -22.91 -10.42
C PRO A 252 9.11 -21.70 -9.77
N ASP A 253 9.97 -21.00 -10.51
CA ASP A 253 10.71 -19.84 -10.01
C ASP A 253 9.86 -18.54 -10.06
N ILE A 254 8.72 -18.56 -10.75
CA ILE A 254 7.78 -17.44 -10.79
C ILE A 254 6.77 -17.59 -9.66
N GLN A 255 7.19 -17.25 -8.45
CA GLN A 255 6.31 -17.25 -7.28
C GLN A 255 6.37 -15.90 -6.57
N VAL A 256 5.22 -15.25 -6.48
CA VAL A 256 5.05 -13.98 -5.78
C VAL A 256 3.61 -13.85 -5.32
N SER A 257 3.44 -13.44 -4.07
CA SER A 257 2.18 -12.94 -3.51
C SER A 257 2.41 -11.58 -2.87
N VAL A 258 1.35 -10.83 -2.69
CA VAL A 258 1.43 -9.42 -2.30
C VAL A 258 0.80 -9.25 -0.94
N TRP A 259 1.64 -9.10 0.08
CA TRP A 259 1.15 -8.73 1.40
C TRP A 259 0.75 -7.25 1.44
N HIS A 260 -0.32 -6.96 2.18
CA HIS A 260 -0.81 -5.61 2.47
C HIS A 260 -0.79 -5.37 3.96
N GLY A 261 -0.48 -4.15 4.37
CA GLY A 261 -0.48 -3.77 5.77
C GLY A 261 -0.76 -2.28 5.98
N LEU A 262 -1.21 -1.97 7.18
CA LEU A 262 -1.45 -0.61 7.63
C LEU A 262 -0.23 -0.06 8.38
N TYR A 263 0.04 1.22 8.16
CA TYR A 263 1.12 1.98 8.79
C TYR A 263 0.60 3.31 9.32
N VAL A 264 1.30 3.85 10.30
CA VAL A 264 1.17 5.24 10.76
C VAL A 264 2.56 5.89 10.83
N PRO A 265 2.68 7.23 10.91
CA PRO A 265 3.98 7.89 11.16
C PRO A 265 4.67 7.35 12.41
N ALA A 266 6.02 7.28 12.39
CA ALA A 266 6.82 6.60 13.42
C ALA A 266 6.59 7.09 14.85
N GLU A 267 6.33 8.40 15.04
CA GLU A 267 6.13 9.01 16.36
C GLU A 267 4.69 8.85 16.91
N THR A 268 3.79 8.13 16.20
CA THR A 268 2.41 7.89 16.66
C THR A 268 2.42 7.15 18.01
N PRO A 269 1.63 7.61 19.01
CA PRO A 269 1.58 6.99 20.33
C PRO A 269 1.19 5.51 20.29
N ASP A 270 1.81 4.70 21.13
CA ASP A 270 1.56 3.25 21.16
C ASP A 270 0.10 2.90 21.50
N GLU A 271 -0.56 3.71 22.31
CA GLU A 271 -1.98 3.55 22.64
C GLU A 271 -2.87 3.72 21.40
N VAL A 272 -2.52 4.63 20.50
CA VAL A 272 -3.22 4.85 19.22
C VAL A 272 -2.99 3.68 18.27
N VAL A 273 -1.74 3.21 18.16
CA VAL A 273 -1.41 2.02 17.36
C VAL A 273 -2.17 0.80 17.86
N THR A 274 -2.24 0.61 19.19
CA THR A 274 -2.99 -0.50 19.79
C THR A 274 -4.47 -0.45 19.39
N GLN A 275 -5.12 0.72 19.46
CA GLN A 275 -6.53 0.85 19.07
C GLN A 275 -6.77 0.56 17.58
N LEU A 276 -5.88 1.03 16.71
CA LEU A 276 -5.94 0.72 15.28
C LEU A 276 -5.71 -0.77 15.01
N THR A 277 -4.78 -1.40 15.73
CA THR A 277 -4.51 -2.85 15.62
C THR A 277 -5.71 -3.67 16.09
N ASP A 278 -6.30 -3.35 17.24
CA ASP A 278 -7.47 -4.05 17.78
C ASP A 278 -8.65 -3.94 16.79
N SER A 279 -8.88 -2.75 16.23
CA SER A 279 -9.93 -2.52 15.24
C SER A 279 -9.65 -3.25 13.90
N LEU A 280 -8.40 -3.29 13.44
CA LEU A 280 -8.00 -4.09 12.29
C LEU A 280 -8.30 -5.58 12.53
N GLN A 281 -7.88 -6.14 13.67
CA GLN A 281 -8.13 -7.53 14.01
C GLN A 281 -9.63 -7.85 14.07
N ALA A 282 -10.44 -6.95 14.63
CA ALA A 282 -11.89 -7.08 14.63
C ALA A 282 -12.44 -7.12 13.18
N ALA A 283 -11.99 -6.21 12.32
CA ALA A 283 -12.38 -6.18 10.91
C ALA A 283 -12.00 -7.45 10.15
N LEU A 284 -10.81 -8.00 10.40
CA LEU A 284 -10.34 -9.24 9.76
C LEU A 284 -11.09 -10.51 10.21
N THR A 285 -11.83 -10.44 11.32
CA THR A 285 -12.71 -11.52 11.78
C THR A 285 -14.17 -11.33 11.36
N ASP A 286 -14.50 -10.20 10.70
CA ASP A 286 -15.84 -9.97 10.16
C ASP A 286 -16.16 -10.94 9.03
N GLN A 287 -17.32 -11.60 9.08
CA GLN A 287 -17.70 -12.61 8.09
C GLN A 287 -17.87 -11.99 6.69
N GLY A 288 -18.33 -10.75 6.59
CA GLY A 288 -18.47 -10.05 5.32
C GLY A 288 -17.12 -9.79 4.66
N VAL A 289 -16.10 -9.42 5.44
CA VAL A 289 -14.71 -9.24 4.96
C VAL A 289 -14.15 -10.59 4.48
N ILE A 290 -14.29 -11.65 5.30
CA ILE A 290 -13.82 -13.00 4.94
C ILE A 290 -14.46 -13.48 3.63
N ASP A 291 -15.78 -13.34 3.51
CA ASP A 291 -16.51 -13.77 2.30
C ASP A 291 -16.12 -12.94 1.07
N GLN A 292 -15.94 -11.63 1.22
CA GLN A 292 -15.50 -10.75 0.11
C GLN A 292 -14.08 -11.10 -0.36
N MET A 293 -13.14 -11.27 0.58
CA MET A 293 -11.77 -11.66 0.27
C MET A 293 -11.73 -13.04 -0.41
N ALA A 294 -12.47 -14.03 0.10
CA ALA A 294 -12.55 -15.37 -0.48
C ALA A 294 -13.07 -15.34 -1.92
N ASN A 295 -14.10 -14.54 -2.20
CA ASN A 295 -14.65 -14.37 -3.56
C ASN A 295 -13.63 -13.76 -4.54
N LEU A 296 -12.65 -13.03 -4.04
CA LEU A 296 -11.57 -12.42 -4.83
C LEU A 296 -10.25 -13.22 -4.77
N GLY A 297 -10.29 -14.45 -4.24
CA GLY A 297 -9.16 -15.36 -4.23
C GLY A 297 -8.05 -14.99 -3.25
N THR A 298 -8.41 -14.32 -2.14
CA THR A 298 -7.51 -14.03 -1.01
C THR A 298 -8.22 -14.31 0.31
N ALA A 299 -7.53 -14.12 1.43
CA ALA A 299 -8.08 -14.29 2.77
C ALA A 299 -7.44 -13.29 3.74
N PRO A 300 -8.12 -12.94 4.84
CA PRO A 300 -7.49 -12.22 5.93
C PRO A 300 -6.28 -13.01 6.46
N VAL A 301 -5.25 -12.29 6.92
CA VAL A 301 -4.17 -12.93 7.68
C VAL A 301 -4.66 -13.42 9.04
N SER A 302 -3.89 -14.28 9.70
CA SER A 302 -4.20 -14.70 11.08
C SER A 302 -4.06 -13.51 12.06
N GLU A 303 -4.72 -13.61 13.20
CA GLU A 303 -4.61 -12.62 14.29
C GLU A 303 -3.14 -12.40 14.72
N GLU A 304 -2.33 -13.47 14.72
CA GLU A 304 -0.90 -13.40 15.06
C GLU A 304 -0.08 -12.58 14.03
N GLN A 305 -0.49 -12.58 12.77
CA GLN A 305 0.12 -11.80 11.70
C GLN A 305 -0.40 -10.36 11.64
N ALA A 306 -1.64 -10.13 12.09
CA ALA A 306 -2.25 -8.80 12.15
C ALA A 306 -1.77 -8.01 13.38
N THR A 307 -0.45 -7.99 13.62
CA THR A 307 0.21 -7.30 14.74
C THR A 307 1.34 -6.40 14.24
N PRO A 308 1.66 -5.31 14.97
CA PRO A 308 2.79 -4.44 14.65
C PRO A 308 4.11 -5.21 14.54
N GLU A 309 4.37 -6.15 15.43
CA GLU A 309 5.61 -6.92 15.50
C GLU A 309 5.78 -7.86 14.30
N ALA A 310 4.72 -8.59 13.93
CA ALA A 310 4.76 -9.49 12.78
C ALA A 310 4.93 -8.70 11.47
N HIS A 311 4.25 -7.56 11.35
CA HIS A 311 4.35 -6.70 10.20
C HIS A 311 5.74 -6.05 10.08
N ALA A 312 6.30 -5.53 11.18
CA ALA A 312 7.66 -4.99 11.21
C ALA A 312 8.70 -6.05 10.78
N THR A 313 8.61 -7.25 11.34
CA THR A 313 9.50 -8.36 10.99
C THR A 313 9.44 -8.70 9.50
N LEU A 314 8.23 -8.82 8.94
CA LEU A 314 8.06 -9.08 7.51
C LEU A 314 8.65 -7.96 6.64
N LEU A 315 8.41 -6.69 7.00
CA LEU A 315 8.94 -5.55 6.27
C LEU A 315 10.47 -5.55 6.23
N GLU A 316 11.12 -5.78 7.37
CA GLU A 316 12.58 -5.86 7.48
C GLU A 316 13.17 -7.01 6.64
N GLU A 317 12.60 -8.21 6.76
CA GLU A 317 13.03 -9.39 6.01
C GLU A 317 12.85 -9.22 4.50
N GLN A 318 11.71 -8.69 4.08
CA GLN A 318 11.40 -8.44 2.68
C GLN A 318 12.28 -7.32 2.11
N THR A 319 12.57 -6.26 2.87
CA THR A 319 13.48 -5.18 2.44
C THR A 319 14.87 -5.73 2.16
N ALA A 320 15.41 -6.58 3.02
CA ALA A 320 16.69 -7.22 2.80
C ALA A 320 16.69 -8.16 1.57
N THR A 321 15.63 -8.98 1.44
CA THR A 321 15.47 -9.93 0.34
C THR A 321 15.41 -9.23 -1.02
N TRP A 322 14.60 -8.19 -1.14
CA TRP A 322 14.45 -7.45 -2.39
C TRP A 322 15.70 -6.62 -2.74
N ALA A 323 16.41 -6.10 -1.74
CA ALA A 323 17.69 -5.43 -1.99
C ALA A 323 18.70 -6.37 -2.65
N ASP A 324 18.77 -7.64 -2.20
CA ASP A 324 19.64 -8.66 -2.80
C ASP A 324 19.21 -9.03 -4.22
N ILE A 325 17.91 -9.25 -4.46
CA ILE A 325 17.37 -9.63 -5.78
C ILE A 325 17.57 -8.49 -6.79
N ILE A 326 17.19 -7.25 -6.44
CA ILE A 326 17.31 -6.09 -7.31
C ILE A 326 18.78 -5.75 -7.57
N GLY A 327 19.63 -5.82 -6.52
CA GLY A 327 21.08 -5.59 -6.65
C GLY A 327 21.76 -6.60 -7.58
N ALA A 328 21.34 -7.85 -7.56
CA ALA A 328 21.85 -8.88 -8.46
C ALA A 328 21.44 -8.63 -9.93
N SER A 329 20.21 -8.16 -10.17
CA SER A 329 19.72 -7.89 -11.53
C SER A 329 20.36 -6.64 -12.17
N GLN A 330 20.79 -5.66 -11.36
CA GLN A 330 21.45 -4.43 -11.85
C GLN A 330 22.97 -4.58 -12.04
N GLY A 331 23.58 -5.62 -11.47
CA GLY A 331 25.03 -5.88 -11.49
C GLY A 331 25.51 -6.83 -12.60
N GLY A 332 24.61 -7.39 -13.40
CA GLY A 332 24.90 -8.28 -14.55
C GLY A 332 24.86 -7.50 -15.84
#